data_4d74a5cc25824ffe16b4d86c4345be0b
#
_entry.id   4d74a5cc25824ffe16b4d86c4345be0b
#
_cell.length_a   1.000
_cell.length_b   1.000
_cell.length_c   1.000
_cell.angle_alpha   90.00
_cell.angle_beta   90.00
_cell.angle_gamma   90.00
#
_symmetry.space_group_name_H-M   'P 1'
#
loop_
_entity.id
_entity.type
_entity.pdbx_description
1 polymer ?
#
loop_
_entity_poly.entity_id
_entity_poly.type
_entity_poly.pdbx_seq_one_letter_code
_entity_poly.pdbx_strand_id
1 'polypeptide(L)'
;MPCRREMPSLEQLTFKYPEVKVYAINMEKPNKLYAMDFFKSIGVTSLDIYFDPDFKLVKQFKMRGLPTSILIDKNGKEFGRVVGEINFTDKDFIKLLKKYI
;
A
#
# COMPACT_ATOMS: atom_id res chain seq x y z
N MET A 1 -3.42 -0.78 -15.11
CA MET A 1 -3.62 -1.49 -13.84
C MET A 1 -3.73 -0.46 -12.71
N PRO A 2 -4.70 -0.61 -11.82
CA PRO A 2 -4.89 0.35 -10.73
C PRO A 2 -3.65 0.55 -9.86
N CYS A 3 -2.95 -0.54 -9.52
CA CYS A 3 -1.74 -0.47 -8.70
C CYS A 3 -0.64 0.37 -9.34
N ARG A 4 -0.56 0.37 -10.66
CA ARG A 4 0.45 1.14 -11.40
C ARG A 4 0.29 2.64 -11.17
N ARG A 5 -0.96 3.12 -11.10
CA ARG A 5 -1.26 4.54 -10.85
C ARG A 5 -1.16 4.89 -9.37
N GLU A 6 -1.47 3.94 -8.51
CA GLU A 6 -1.52 4.12 -7.07
C GLU A 6 -0.13 4.22 -6.42
N MET A 7 0.81 3.40 -6.86
CA MET A 7 2.13 3.29 -6.21
C MET A 7 2.92 4.58 -6.16
N PRO A 8 3.00 5.41 -7.22
CA PRO A 8 3.70 6.69 -7.11
C PRO A 8 3.12 7.63 -6.06
N SER A 9 1.79 7.68 -5.92
CA SER A 9 1.17 8.52 -4.89
C SER A 9 1.46 7.98 -3.48
N LEU A 10 1.55 6.67 -3.32
CA LEU A 10 1.92 6.04 -2.07
C LEU A 10 3.35 6.38 -1.66
N GLU A 11 4.29 6.35 -2.61
CA GLU A 11 5.66 6.76 -2.36
C GLU A 11 5.75 8.23 -1.94
N GLN A 12 5.02 9.12 -2.61
CA GLN A 12 4.96 10.54 -2.25
C GLN A 12 4.45 10.72 -0.82
N LEU A 13 3.46 9.93 -0.41
CA LEU A 13 2.95 9.96 0.95
C LEU A 13 4.06 9.66 1.97
N THR A 14 4.90 8.68 1.70
CA THR A 14 5.99 8.31 2.61
C THR A 14 7.06 9.39 2.71
N PHE A 15 7.32 10.12 1.63
CA PHE A 15 8.26 11.23 1.65
C PHE A 15 7.74 12.41 2.47
N LYS A 16 6.45 12.70 2.34
CA LYS A 16 5.82 13.82 3.05
C LYS A 16 5.56 13.51 4.52
N TYR A 17 5.26 12.25 4.84
CA TYR A 17 4.96 11.80 6.20
C TYR A 17 5.85 10.58 6.53
N PRO A 18 7.14 10.81 6.89
CA PRO A 18 8.08 9.71 7.15
C PRO A 18 7.67 8.78 8.30
N GLU A 19 6.81 9.25 9.20
CA GLU A 19 6.29 8.44 10.30
C GLU A 19 5.32 7.35 9.84
N VAL A 20 4.81 7.45 8.61
CA VAL A 20 3.93 6.43 8.03
C VAL A 20 4.77 5.27 7.50
N LYS A 21 4.53 4.07 8.00
CA LYS A 21 5.15 2.84 7.53
C LYS A 21 4.26 2.21 6.47
N VAL A 22 4.84 1.86 5.32
CA VAL A 22 4.09 1.25 4.22
C VAL A 22 4.63 -0.15 3.95
N TYR A 23 3.71 -1.10 3.86
CA TYR A 23 4.00 -2.47 3.49
C TYR A 23 3.25 -2.79 2.19
N ALA A 24 3.94 -2.68 1.06
CA ALA A 24 3.39 -2.99 -0.25
C ALA A 24 3.52 -4.49 -0.50
N ILE A 25 2.38 -5.19 -0.54
CA ILE A 25 2.35 -6.65 -0.57
C ILE A 25 1.79 -7.12 -1.90
N ASN A 26 2.57 -7.92 -2.61
CA ASN A 26 2.19 -8.50 -3.89
C ASN A 26 1.67 -9.92 -3.68
N MET A 27 0.53 -10.24 -4.28
CA MET A 27 -0.10 -11.56 -4.18
C MET A 27 0.44 -12.56 -5.19
N GLU A 28 1.36 -12.17 -6.05
CA GLU A 28 1.97 -13.06 -7.04
C GLU A 28 3.07 -13.90 -6.41
N LYS A 29 3.56 -14.90 -7.16
CA LYS A 29 4.73 -15.68 -6.74
C LYS A 29 5.93 -14.77 -6.52
N PRO A 30 6.76 -15.02 -5.49
CA PRO A 30 7.91 -14.19 -5.23
C PRO A 30 8.85 -14.15 -6.43
N ASN A 31 8.95 -12.99 -7.04
CA ASN A 31 9.92 -12.69 -8.09
C ASN A 31 10.41 -11.27 -7.85
N LYS A 32 11.47 -11.17 -7.04
CA LYS A 32 11.99 -9.88 -6.62
C LYS A 32 12.46 -9.03 -7.79
N LEU A 33 13.12 -9.65 -8.77
CA LEU A 33 13.62 -8.92 -9.95
C LEU A 33 12.47 -8.33 -10.77
N TYR A 34 11.41 -9.11 -10.98
CA TYR A 34 10.24 -8.65 -11.71
C TYR A 34 9.55 -7.49 -10.98
N ALA A 35 9.39 -7.61 -9.66
CA ALA A 35 8.76 -6.58 -8.86
C ALA A 35 9.60 -5.30 -8.83
N MET A 36 10.93 -5.42 -8.73
CA MET A 36 11.84 -4.27 -8.79
C MET A 36 11.78 -3.58 -10.15
N ASP A 37 11.76 -4.36 -11.24
CA ASP A 37 11.64 -3.81 -12.59
C ASP A 37 10.30 -3.07 -12.76
N PHE A 38 9.22 -3.63 -12.22
CA PHE A 38 7.92 -2.99 -12.24
C PHE A 38 7.96 -1.64 -11.52
N PHE A 39 8.47 -1.59 -10.29
CA PHE A 39 8.58 -0.35 -9.54
C PHE A 39 9.47 0.67 -10.27
N LYS A 40 10.59 0.21 -10.81
CA LYS A 40 11.49 1.08 -11.59
C LYS A 40 10.77 1.68 -12.80
N SER A 41 9.95 0.88 -13.49
CA SER A 41 9.22 1.32 -14.69
C SER A 41 8.21 2.42 -14.39
N ILE A 42 7.72 2.53 -13.16
CA ILE A 42 6.77 3.54 -12.74
C ILE A 42 7.40 4.62 -11.86
N GLY A 43 8.73 4.62 -11.73
CA GLY A 43 9.47 5.63 -10.99
C GLY A 43 9.43 5.50 -9.47
N VAL A 44 9.08 4.34 -8.96
CA VAL A 44 9.05 4.06 -7.52
C VAL A 44 10.34 3.37 -7.11
N THR A 45 11.09 3.96 -6.17
CA THR A 45 12.43 3.47 -5.79
C THR A 45 12.60 3.22 -4.29
N SER A 46 11.68 3.71 -3.45
CA SER A 46 11.86 3.69 -1.99
C SER A 46 10.93 2.73 -1.25
N LEU A 47 9.98 2.09 -1.93
CA LEU A 47 9.06 1.16 -1.28
C LEU A 47 9.65 -0.25 -1.27
N ASP A 48 9.58 -0.90 -0.10
CA ASP A 48 9.96 -2.29 0.05
C ASP A 48 8.90 -3.21 -0.56
N ILE A 49 9.35 -4.38 -1.02
CA ILE A 49 8.50 -5.35 -1.70
C ILE A 49 8.29 -6.56 -0.81
N TYR A 50 7.02 -6.88 -0.54
CA TYR A 50 6.61 -8.07 0.20
C TYR A 50 5.72 -8.95 -0.67
N PHE A 51 5.63 -10.24 -0.35
CA PHE A 51 4.86 -11.20 -1.13
C PHE A 51 3.95 -12.03 -0.25
N ASP A 52 2.73 -12.27 -0.72
CA ASP A 52 1.77 -13.17 -0.09
C ASP A 52 1.11 -14.05 -1.17
N PRO A 53 1.86 -14.99 -1.77
CA PRO A 53 1.38 -15.76 -2.92
C PRO A 53 0.22 -16.71 -2.58
N ASP A 54 0.08 -17.08 -1.31
CA ASP A 54 -0.97 -18.01 -0.86
C ASP A 54 -2.22 -17.28 -0.35
N PHE A 55 -2.27 -15.95 -0.50
CA PHE A 55 -3.41 -15.12 -0.10
C PHE A 55 -3.75 -15.25 1.39
N LYS A 56 -2.76 -15.49 2.25
CA LYS A 56 -2.98 -15.65 3.69
C LYS A 56 -3.51 -14.37 4.32
N LEU A 57 -2.95 -13.22 3.94
CA LEU A 57 -3.40 -11.93 4.45
C LEU A 57 -4.78 -11.56 3.93
N VAL A 58 -5.08 -11.90 2.68
CA VAL A 58 -6.42 -11.69 2.11
C VAL A 58 -7.46 -12.43 2.93
N LYS A 59 -7.17 -13.66 3.32
CA LYS A 59 -8.08 -14.48 4.15
C LYS A 59 -8.17 -13.94 5.57
N GLN A 60 -7.03 -13.59 6.17
CA GLN A 60 -6.96 -13.08 7.54
C GLN A 60 -7.73 -11.77 7.70
N PHE A 61 -7.56 -10.84 6.78
CA PHE A 61 -8.24 -9.54 6.80
C PHE A 61 -9.62 -9.57 6.15
N LYS A 62 -10.05 -10.72 5.64
CA LYS A 62 -11.35 -10.88 4.95
C LYS A 62 -11.52 -9.84 3.82
N MET A 63 -10.49 -9.69 3.02
CA MET A 63 -10.49 -8.74 1.91
C MET A 63 -11.45 -9.19 0.82
N ARG A 64 -12.18 -8.23 0.24
CA ARG A 64 -13.17 -8.50 -0.81
C ARG A 64 -12.65 -8.30 -2.23
N GLY A 65 -11.52 -7.66 -2.39
CA GLY A 65 -10.94 -7.40 -3.69
C GLY A 65 -9.57 -6.75 -3.57
N LEU A 66 -8.91 -6.59 -4.70
CA LEU A 66 -7.59 -5.97 -4.80
C LEU A 66 -7.64 -4.84 -5.82
N PRO A 67 -6.91 -3.76 -5.62
CA PRO A 67 -6.11 -3.49 -4.43
C PRO A 67 -6.98 -3.16 -3.21
N THR A 68 -6.47 -3.47 -2.03
CA THR A 68 -7.07 -3.07 -0.76
C THR A 68 -5.98 -2.47 0.11
N SER A 69 -6.27 -1.33 0.72
CA SER A 69 -5.37 -0.66 1.65
C SER A 69 -5.94 -0.79 3.05
N ILE A 70 -5.16 -1.36 3.96
CA ILE A 70 -5.53 -1.51 5.37
C ILE A 70 -4.79 -0.46 6.17
N LEU A 71 -5.52 0.35 6.94
CA LEU A 71 -4.96 1.44 7.74
C LEU A 71 -4.89 1.00 9.20
N ILE A 72 -3.67 0.99 9.74
CA ILE A 72 -3.40 0.48 11.08
C ILE A 72 -2.78 1.59 11.91
N ASP A 73 -3.28 1.79 13.14
CA ASP A 73 -2.80 2.83 14.03
C ASP A 73 -1.54 2.40 14.82
N LYS A 74 -1.05 3.29 15.67
CA LYS A 74 0.15 3.07 16.48
C LYS A 74 0.02 1.89 17.45
N ASN A 75 -1.20 1.51 17.79
CA ASN A 75 -1.48 0.41 18.70
C ASN A 75 -1.70 -0.93 17.98
N GLY A 76 -1.51 -0.95 16.65
CA GLY A 76 -1.71 -2.14 15.84
C GLY A 76 -3.16 -2.43 15.51
N LYS A 77 -4.05 -1.48 15.69
CA LYS A 77 -5.48 -1.64 15.39
C LYS A 77 -5.83 -1.05 14.03
N GLU A 78 -6.61 -1.77 13.27
CA GLU A 78 -7.16 -1.26 12.01
C GLU A 78 -8.16 -0.16 12.30
N PHE A 79 -7.96 1.03 11.72
CA PHE A 79 -8.90 2.14 11.86
C PHE A 79 -9.64 2.45 10.56
N GLY A 80 -9.31 1.78 9.47
CA GLY A 80 -10.00 1.96 8.21
C GLY A 80 -9.42 1.08 7.13
N ARG A 81 -10.13 0.99 6.02
CA ARG A 81 -9.61 0.34 4.82
C ARG A 81 -10.24 0.96 3.58
N VAL A 82 -9.50 0.89 2.49
CA VAL A 82 -9.97 1.36 1.19
C VAL A 82 -9.96 0.16 0.25
N VAL A 83 -11.14 -0.19 -0.27
CA VAL A 83 -11.27 -1.23 -1.27
C VAL A 83 -11.27 -0.56 -2.63
N GLY A 84 -10.30 -0.93 -3.47
CA GLY A 84 -10.11 -0.32 -4.77
C GLY A 84 -8.99 0.70 -4.81
N GLU A 85 -8.84 1.32 -5.97
CA GLU A 85 -7.78 2.31 -6.22
C GLU A 85 -8.03 3.60 -5.45
N ILE A 86 -6.95 4.19 -4.92
CA ILE A 86 -6.98 5.49 -4.26
C ILE A 86 -5.74 6.29 -4.65
N ASN A 87 -5.89 7.60 -4.70
CA ASN A 87 -4.76 8.52 -4.76
C ASN A 87 -4.36 8.86 -3.32
N PHE A 88 -3.19 8.40 -2.89
CA PHE A 88 -2.72 8.58 -1.51
C PHE A 88 -2.32 10.02 -1.20
N THR A 89 -2.34 10.92 -2.17
CA THR A 89 -2.14 12.36 -1.95
C THR A 89 -3.44 13.14 -1.86
N ASP A 90 -4.58 12.45 -1.94
CA ASP A 90 -5.90 13.07 -1.83
C ASP A 90 -6.06 13.78 -0.49
N LYS A 91 -6.65 14.99 -0.51
CA LYS A 91 -6.77 15.84 0.68
C LYS A 91 -7.62 15.22 1.78
N ASP A 92 -8.71 14.57 1.40
CA ASP A 92 -9.62 13.95 2.39
C ASP A 92 -8.96 12.75 3.05
N PHE A 93 -8.23 11.95 2.26
CA PHE A 93 -7.44 10.83 2.80
C PHE A 93 -6.37 11.33 3.76
N ILE A 94 -5.61 12.35 3.38
CA ILE A 94 -4.56 12.93 4.22
C ILE A 94 -5.16 13.49 5.53
N LYS A 95 -6.29 14.16 5.45
CA LYS A 95 -6.98 14.69 6.63
C LYS A 95 -7.33 13.59 7.61
N LEU A 96 -7.86 12.47 7.11
CA LEU A 96 -8.15 11.30 7.94
C LEU A 96 -6.88 10.73 8.56
N LEU A 97 -5.85 10.54 7.74
CA LEU A 97 -4.58 9.94 8.18
C LEU A 97 -3.91 10.75 9.29
N LYS A 98 -3.95 12.09 9.21
CA LYS A 98 -3.35 12.98 10.21
C LYS A 98 -3.92 12.81 11.61
N LYS A 99 -5.11 12.27 11.74
CA LYS A 99 -5.70 12.02 13.06
C LYS A 99 -5.00 10.88 13.79
N TYR A 100 -4.22 10.06 13.10
CA TYR A 100 -3.63 8.83 13.63
C TYR A 100 -2.10 8.82 13.61
N ILE A 101 -1.46 9.85 13.09
CA ILE A 101 0.00 9.98 13.07
C ILE A 101 0.53 11.08 13.99
#